data_dc375ec175eb72b0fa1d617eb45d5811
#
_entry.id   dc375ec175eb72b0fa1d617eb45d5811
#
_cell.length_a   1.000
_cell.length_b   1.000
_cell.length_c   1.000
_cell.angle_alpha   90.00
_cell.angle_beta   90.00
_cell.angle_gamma   90.00
#
_symmetry.space_group_name_H-M   'P 1'
#
loop_
_entity.id
_entity.type
_entity.pdbx_description
1 polymer ?
#
loop_
_entity_poly.entity_id
_entity_poly.type
_entity_poly.pdbx_seq_one_letter_code
_entity_poly.pdbx_strand_id
1 'polypeptide(L)'
;MTLRNPGVAARPLVCHDRGMTTDEEHTRPDGVDDLTVEALGTISEALEAIEIARGHLYAMHRITGTADLTLGKGVQQLREAGHTELADTFERELVGRNVLDGRWTFQIVEEYDDGYYSTFKRLEKEARDALVEGKRHLYESEMKEVRRTHGRHGHEQRPAPGA
;
A
#
# COMPACT_ATOMS: atom_id res chain seq x y z
N MET A 1 24.22 -10.31 -3.95
CA MET A 1 23.44 -11.37 -4.63
C MET A 1 22.24 -10.70 -5.25
N THR A 2 22.35 -10.35 -6.52
CA THR A 2 21.43 -9.46 -7.24
C THR A 2 20.32 -10.31 -7.84
N LEU A 3 19.12 -10.25 -7.28
CA LEU A 3 17.93 -10.85 -7.88
C LEU A 3 17.51 -9.96 -9.07
N ARG A 4 17.91 -10.36 -10.26
CA ARG A 4 17.33 -9.86 -11.51
C ARG A 4 15.94 -10.49 -11.66
N ASN A 5 14.91 -9.69 -11.48
CA ASN A 5 13.56 -10.04 -11.90
C ASN A 5 13.53 -9.97 -13.44
N PRO A 6 13.16 -11.03 -14.17
CA PRO A 6 13.01 -10.94 -15.63
C PRO A 6 11.78 -10.09 -15.91
N GLY A 7 12.01 -8.87 -16.39
CA GLY A 7 10.97 -7.95 -16.80
C GLY A 7 10.05 -8.62 -17.81
N VAL A 8 8.79 -8.80 -17.43
CA VAL A 8 7.71 -8.99 -18.40
C VAL A 8 7.56 -7.64 -19.10
N ALA A 9 8.09 -7.54 -20.30
CA ALA A 9 7.84 -6.39 -21.16
C ALA A 9 6.32 -6.32 -21.40
N ALA A 10 5.67 -5.38 -20.74
CA ALA A 10 4.28 -5.05 -21.05
C ALA A 10 4.25 -4.59 -22.51
N ARG A 11 3.58 -5.33 -23.38
CA ARG A 11 3.31 -4.92 -24.76
C ARG A 11 2.45 -3.66 -24.65
N PRO A 12 2.80 -2.56 -25.36
CA PRO A 12 1.96 -1.38 -25.36
C PRO A 12 0.55 -1.79 -25.81
N LEU A 13 -0.46 -1.43 -25.04
CA LEU A 13 -1.85 -1.51 -25.43
C LEU A 13 -2.05 -0.47 -26.54
N VAL A 14 -1.87 -0.89 -27.78
CA VAL A 14 -2.20 -0.06 -28.96
C VAL A 14 -3.72 0.02 -29.01
N CYS A 15 -4.27 1.00 -28.33
CA CYS A 15 -5.68 1.37 -28.47
C CYS A 15 -5.89 2.11 -29.78
N HIS A 16 -6.09 1.38 -30.89
CA HIS A 16 -6.70 1.94 -32.07
C HIS A 16 -8.20 2.14 -31.79
N ASP A 17 -8.65 3.35 -31.98
CA ASP A 17 -10.00 3.91 -32.01
C ASP A 17 -11.09 2.87 -32.43
N ARG A 18 -11.53 2.06 -31.47
CA ARG A 18 -12.76 1.31 -31.52
C ARG A 18 -13.55 1.76 -30.30
N GLY A 19 -14.59 2.59 -30.50
CA GLY A 19 -15.53 3.13 -29.55
C GLY A 19 -15.54 2.45 -28.16
N MET A 20 -14.48 2.68 -27.37
CA MET A 20 -14.34 2.13 -26.03
C MET A 20 -15.30 2.89 -25.13
N THR A 21 -16.27 2.19 -24.57
CA THR A 21 -17.22 2.75 -23.61
C THR A 21 -16.70 2.55 -22.20
N THR A 22 -15.70 3.33 -21.80
CA THR A 22 -15.31 3.47 -20.40
C THR A 22 -16.36 4.36 -19.70
N ASP A 23 -16.50 4.25 -18.37
CA ASP A 23 -17.36 5.18 -17.65
C ASP A 23 -16.68 6.58 -17.61
N GLU A 24 -17.47 7.65 -17.41
CA GLU A 24 -16.96 9.04 -17.43
C GLU A 24 -15.86 9.29 -16.38
N GLU A 25 -15.94 8.62 -15.23
CA GLU A 25 -15.01 8.77 -14.10
C GLU A 25 -13.62 8.20 -14.42
N HIS A 26 -13.58 7.18 -15.30
CA HIS A 26 -12.38 6.47 -15.69
C HIS A 26 -12.08 6.59 -17.19
N THR A 27 -12.68 7.57 -17.85
CA THR A 27 -12.38 7.87 -19.24
C THR A 27 -11.20 8.84 -19.32
N ARG A 28 -10.23 8.50 -20.16
CA ARG A 28 -9.03 9.32 -20.41
C ARG A 28 -9.44 10.73 -20.89
N PRO A 29 -8.89 11.80 -20.30
CA PRO A 29 -9.09 13.15 -20.84
C PRO A 29 -8.54 13.30 -22.26
N ASP A 30 -9.11 14.19 -23.05
CA ASP A 30 -8.65 14.47 -24.41
C ASP A 30 -7.19 14.94 -24.42
N GLY A 31 -6.41 14.43 -25.36
CA GLY A 31 -5.01 14.82 -25.53
C GLY A 31 -4.01 14.12 -24.62
N VAL A 32 -4.45 13.25 -23.71
CA VAL A 32 -3.56 12.45 -22.87
C VAL A 32 -3.06 11.23 -23.67
N ASP A 33 -1.76 11.09 -23.81
CA ASP A 33 -1.12 10.01 -24.56
C ASP A 33 -0.92 8.72 -23.71
N ASP A 34 -0.56 7.63 -24.38
CA ASP A 34 -0.35 6.32 -23.75
C ASP A 34 0.82 6.34 -22.76
N LEU A 35 1.90 7.09 -23.06
CA LEU A 35 3.05 7.19 -22.19
C LEU A 35 2.72 7.87 -20.87
N THR A 36 1.86 8.88 -20.90
CA THR A 36 1.36 9.56 -19.70
C THR A 36 0.52 8.62 -18.84
N VAL A 37 -0.38 7.84 -19.44
CA VAL A 37 -1.20 6.86 -18.70
C VAL A 37 -0.33 5.75 -18.11
N GLU A 38 0.64 5.22 -18.86
CA GLU A 38 1.58 4.20 -18.40
C GLU A 38 2.45 4.73 -17.24
N ALA A 39 2.97 5.95 -17.34
CA ALA A 39 3.78 6.56 -16.29
C ALA A 39 2.99 6.74 -14.98
N LEU A 40 1.75 7.23 -15.07
CA LEU A 40 0.86 7.37 -13.90
C LEU A 40 0.49 6.01 -13.31
N GLY A 41 0.20 5.02 -14.15
CA GLY A 41 -0.04 3.64 -13.71
C GLY A 41 1.14 3.08 -12.91
N THR A 42 2.38 3.28 -13.39
CA THR A 42 3.60 2.85 -12.70
C THR A 42 3.80 3.57 -11.36
N ILE A 43 3.50 4.87 -11.29
CA ILE A 43 3.56 5.64 -10.03
C ILE A 43 2.50 5.14 -9.03
N SER A 44 1.28 4.87 -9.50
CA SER A 44 0.21 4.32 -8.67
C SER A 44 0.54 2.91 -8.16
N GLU A 45 1.12 2.04 -8.99
CA GLU A 45 1.62 0.71 -8.58
C GLU A 45 2.68 0.83 -7.47
N ALA A 46 3.59 1.81 -7.59
CA ALA A 46 4.56 2.07 -6.53
C ALA A 46 3.89 2.53 -5.22
N LEU A 47 2.83 3.35 -5.29
CA LEU A 47 2.05 3.73 -4.11
C LEU A 47 1.34 2.52 -3.49
N GLU A 48 0.77 1.62 -4.29
CA GLU A 48 0.15 0.38 -3.80
C GLU A 48 1.16 -0.50 -3.04
N ALA A 49 2.40 -0.59 -3.53
CA ALA A 49 3.46 -1.29 -2.81
C ALA A 49 3.77 -0.63 -1.45
N ILE A 50 3.72 0.70 -1.36
CA ILE A 50 3.86 1.44 -0.10
C ILE A 50 2.67 1.23 0.83
N GLU A 51 1.45 1.11 0.33
CA GLU A 51 0.27 0.75 1.14
C GLU A 51 0.43 -0.65 1.78
N ILE A 52 0.96 -1.61 1.03
CA ILE A 52 1.27 -2.95 1.56
C ILE A 52 2.35 -2.86 2.65
N ALA A 53 3.44 -2.13 2.39
CA ALA A 53 4.51 -1.92 3.37
C ALA A 53 3.99 -1.27 4.65
N ARG A 54 3.10 -0.27 4.52
CA ARG A 54 2.41 0.37 5.64
C ARG A 54 1.57 -0.63 6.44
N GLY A 55 0.86 -1.53 5.78
CA GLY A 55 0.12 -2.61 6.43
C GLY A 55 1.04 -3.51 7.29
N HIS A 56 2.23 -3.84 6.80
CA HIS A 56 3.23 -4.59 7.57
C HIS A 56 3.81 -3.77 8.74
N LEU A 57 3.97 -2.47 8.59
CA LEU A 57 4.40 -1.58 9.68
C LEU A 57 3.38 -1.59 10.84
N TYR A 58 2.08 -1.49 10.53
CA TYR A 58 1.01 -1.62 11.53
C TYR A 58 0.98 -3.01 12.18
N ALA A 59 1.22 -4.06 11.40
CA ALA A 59 1.33 -5.42 11.95
C ALA A 59 2.52 -5.53 12.91
N MET A 60 3.68 -4.98 12.56
CA MET A 60 4.86 -4.92 13.43
C MET A 60 4.54 -4.18 14.73
N HIS A 61 3.92 -3.00 14.67
CA HIS A 61 3.50 -2.25 15.85
C HIS A 61 2.64 -3.11 16.80
N ARG A 62 1.59 -3.73 16.28
CA ARG A 62 0.67 -4.54 17.11
C ARG A 62 1.34 -5.76 17.72
N ILE A 63 2.13 -6.48 16.93
CA ILE A 63 2.81 -7.72 17.37
C ILE A 63 3.86 -7.39 18.41
N THR A 64 4.64 -6.32 18.24
CA THR A 64 5.64 -5.88 19.22
C THR A 64 5.00 -5.49 20.55
N GLY A 65 3.87 -4.75 20.51
CA GLY A 65 3.13 -4.43 21.74
C GLY A 65 2.60 -5.67 22.45
N THR A 66 2.08 -6.66 21.70
CA THR A 66 1.66 -7.95 22.28
C THR A 66 2.85 -8.70 22.89
N ALA A 67 4.01 -8.67 22.25
CA ALA A 67 5.23 -9.33 22.75
C ALA A 67 5.68 -8.71 24.08
N ASP A 68 5.68 -7.39 24.22
CA ASP A 68 6.04 -6.69 25.45
C ASP A 68 5.11 -7.06 26.62
N LEU A 69 3.79 -7.04 26.38
CA LEU A 69 2.81 -7.46 27.38
C LEU A 69 2.96 -8.94 27.79
N THR A 70 3.31 -9.80 26.84
CA THR A 70 3.55 -11.23 27.10
C THR A 70 4.84 -11.43 27.88
N LEU A 71 5.88 -10.67 27.55
CA LEU A 71 7.14 -10.67 28.28
C LEU A 71 6.94 -10.28 29.76
N GLY A 72 6.17 -9.22 30.04
CA GLY A 72 5.84 -8.83 31.41
C GLY A 72 5.19 -9.94 32.22
N LYS A 73 4.31 -10.73 31.61
CA LYS A 73 3.74 -11.94 32.26
C LYS A 73 4.81 -13.00 32.53
N GLY A 74 5.70 -13.25 31.58
CA GLY A 74 6.82 -14.19 31.75
C GLY A 74 7.78 -13.78 32.88
N VAL A 75 8.06 -12.48 32.98
CA VAL A 75 8.87 -11.92 34.10
C VAL A 75 8.21 -12.18 35.45
N GLN A 76 6.91 -11.98 35.55
CA GLN A 76 6.17 -12.29 36.77
C GLN A 76 6.25 -13.80 37.14
N GLN A 77 6.07 -14.67 36.16
CA GLN A 77 6.18 -16.13 36.35
C GLN A 77 7.60 -16.55 36.79
N LEU A 78 8.65 -15.92 36.28
CA LEU A 78 10.03 -16.15 36.75
C LEU A 78 10.18 -15.79 38.24
N ARG A 79 9.61 -14.69 38.70
CA ARG A 79 9.64 -14.30 40.12
C ARG A 79 8.90 -15.32 40.99
N GLU A 80 7.71 -15.75 40.55
CA GLU A 80 6.92 -16.76 41.28
C GLU A 80 7.65 -18.11 41.37
N ALA A 81 8.44 -18.46 40.34
CA ALA A 81 9.29 -19.65 40.32
C ALA A 81 10.61 -19.51 41.11
N GLY A 82 10.87 -18.34 41.72
CA GLY A 82 12.08 -18.07 42.50
C GLY A 82 13.30 -17.60 41.69
N HIS A 83 13.15 -17.32 40.40
CA HIS A 83 14.22 -16.83 39.52
C HIS A 83 14.29 -15.29 39.49
N THR A 84 14.37 -14.67 40.66
CA THR A 84 14.23 -13.22 40.84
C THR A 84 15.30 -12.42 40.08
N GLU A 85 16.58 -12.83 40.14
CA GLU A 85 17.67 -12.12 39.47
C GLU A 85 17.49 -12.08 37.92
N LEU A 86 17.03 -13.19 37.35
CA LEU A 86 16.74 -13.27 35.92
C LEU A 86 15.52 -12.41 35.54
N ALA A 87 14.46 -12.46 36.34
CA ALA A 87 13.30 -11.62 36.20
C ALA A 87 13.65 -10.11 36.19
N ASP A 88 14.45 -9.68 37.14
CA ASP A 88 14.93 -8.30 37.29
C ASP A 88 15.78 -7.86 36.09
N THR A 89 16.55 -8.81 35.53
CA THR A 89 17.33 -8.52 34.30
C THR A 89 16.44 -8.27 33.11
N PHE A 90 15.44 -9.13 32.85
CA PHE A 90 14.48 -8.91 31.77
C PHE A 90 13.67 -7.63 31.93
N GLU A 91 13.20 -7.36 33.14
CA GLU A 91 12.45 -6.13 33.43
C GLU A 91 13.29 -4.89 33.18
N ARG A 92 14.51 -4.83 33.68
CA ARG A 92 15.41 -3.68 33.53
C ARG A 92 15.83 -3.43 32.07
N GLU A 93 16.06 -4.51 31.30
CA GLU A 93 16.72 -4.38 30.01
C GLU A 93 15.77 -4.45 28.83
N LEU A 94 14.56 -4.98 29.00
CA LEU A 94 13.70 -5.26 27.85
C LEU A 94 12.25 -4.81 28.02
N VAL A 95 11.61 -5.01 29.19
CA VAL A 95 10.20 -4.60 29.39
C VAL A 95 10.07 -3.09 29.24
N GLY A 96 9.16 -2.65 28.35
CA GLY A 96 8.91 -1.24 28.09
C GLY A 96 10.05 -0.50 27.37
N ARG A 97 11.05 -1.22 26.85
CA ARG A 97 12.18 -0.61 26.15
C ARG A 97 11.75 -0.01 24.81
N ASN A 98 12.34 1.12 24.44
CA ASN A 98 12.23 1.66 23.09
C ASN A 98 12.73 0.65 22.05
N VAL A 99 11.94 0.42 20.99
CA VAL A 99 12.28 -0.52 19.89
C VAL A 99 13.42 0.03 19.04
N LEU A 100 13.43 1.33 18.82
CA LEU A 100 14.53 2.08 18.23
C LEU A 100 14.95 3.17 19.23
N ASP A 101 16.12 3.77 19.04
CA ASP A 101 16.59 4.83 19.91
C ASP A 101 15.58 5.99 19.98
N GLY A 102 15.08 6.24 21.18
CA GLY A 102 14.09 7.27 21.49
C GLY A 102 12.67 6.99 20.95
N ARG A 103 12.36 5.80 20.39
CA ARG A 103 11.06 5.53 19.76
C ARG A 103 10.44 4.20 20.16
N TRP A 104 9.19 4.26 20.56
CA TRP A 104 8.29 3.11 20.56
C TRP A 104 7.69 2.91 19.16
N THR A 105 7.05 1.77 18.95
CA THR A 105 6.47 1.41 17.64
C THR A 105 5.40 2.38 17.15
N PHE A 106 4.57 2.97 18.03
CA PHE A 106 3.56 3.94 17.63
C PHE A 106 4.19 5.22 17.04
N GLN A 107 5.31 5.67 17.59
CA GLN A 107 6.04 6.84 17.07
C GLN A 107 6.66 6.57 15.71
N ILE A 108 7.12 5.33 15.46
CA ILE A 108 7.62 4.91 14.15
C ILE A 108 6.47 4.94 13.11
N VAL A 109 5.27 4.49 13.50
CA VAL A 109 4.08 4.54 12.63
C VAL A 109 3.70 5.99 12.31
N GLU A 110 3.64 6.86 13.33
CA GLU A 110 3.33 8.28 13.15
C GLU A 110 4.34 8.98 12.24
N GLU A 111 5.64 8.82 12.48
CA GLU A 111 6.70 9.42 11.66
C GLU A 111 6.67 8.93 10.20
N TYR A 112 6.38 7.64 9.99
CA TYR A 112 6.21 7.09 8.64
C TYR A 112 4.99 7.67 7.94
N ASP A 113 3.84 7.72 8.63
CA ASP A 113 2.58 8.21 8.09
C ASP A 113 2.65 9.70 7.76
N ASP A 114 3.16 10.52 8.68
CA ASP A 114 3.24 11.97 8.53
C ASP A 114 4.36 12.43 7.58
N GLY A 115 5.40 11.62 7.43
CA GLY A 115 6.56 11.92 6.61
C GLY A 115 6.51 11.31 5.21
N TYR A 116 7.05 10.10 5.09
CA TYR A 116 7.26 9.44 3.80
C TYR A 116 5.96 9.11 3.08
N TYR A 117 5.01 8.48 3.78
CA TYR A 117 3.75 8.04 3.20
C TYR A 117 2.88 9.22 2.75
N SER A 118 2.70 10.24 3.59
CA SER A 118 1.93 11.43 3.23
C SER A 118 2.53 12.15 2.02
N THR A 119 3.88 12.22 1.95
CA THR A 119 4.59 12.82 0.81
C THR A 119 4.34 12.03 -0.47
N PHE A 120 4.40 10.71 -0.41
CA PHE A 120 4.16 9.86 -1.57
C PHE A 120 2.74 10.04 -2.10
N LYS A 121 1.73 9.97 -1.22
CA LYS A 121 0.32 10.19 -1.59
C LYS A 121 0.07 11.56 -2.20
N ARG A 122 0.68 12.60 -1.63
CA ARG A 122 0.55 13.97 -2.13
C ARG A 122 1.11 14.09 -3.56
N LEU A 123 2.32 13.57 -3.80
CA LEU A 123 2.96 13.67 -5.12
C LEU A 123 2.24 12.85 -6.18
N GLU A 124 1.78 11.65 -5.86
CA GLU A 124 0.96 10.83 -6.76
C GLU A 124 -0.35 11.56 -7.12
N LYS A 125 -1.02 12.14 -6.12
CA LYS A 125 -2.23 12.92 -6.35
C LYS A 125 -1.98 14.17 -7.21
N GLU A 126 -0.92 14.92 -6.94
CA GLU A 126 -0.52 16.09 -7.72
C GLU A 126 -0.26 15.71 -9.18
N ALA A 127 0.41 14.60 -9.44
CA ALA A 127 0.65 14.10 -10.80
C ALA A 127 -0.67 13.76 -11.51
N ARG A 128 -1.60 13.07 -10.86
CA ARG A 128 -2.93 12.80 -11.44
C ARG A 128 -3.73 14.06 -11.69
N ASP A 129 -3.76 14.99 -10.73
CA ASP A 129 -4.48 16.25 -10.88
C ASP A 129 -3.95 17.05 -12.07
N ALA A 130 -2.63 17.10 -12.25
CA ALA A 130 -2.00 17.87 -13.31
C ALA A 130 -2.14 17.25 -14.71
N LEU A 131 -2.11 15.93 -14.81
CA LEU A 131 -1.99 15.24 -16.09
C LEU A 131 -3.28 14.61 -16.60
N VAL A 132 -4.19 14.22 -15.69
CA VAL A 132 -5.41 13.47 -16.02
C VAL A 132 -6.65 13.94 -15.25
N GLU A 133 -6.69 15.21 -14.85
CA GLU A 133 -7.84 15.81 -14.15
C GLU A 133 -8.22 15.09 -12.83
N GLY A 134 -7.23 14.50 -12.15
CA GLY A 134 -7.42 13.76 -10.91
C GLY A 134 -8.04 12.37 -11.08
N LYS A 135 -8.32 11.92 -12.30
CA LYS A 135 -8.92 10.62 -12.60
C LYS A 135 -8.01 9.49 -12.16
N ARG A 136 -8.60 8.42 -11.63
CA ARG A 136 -7.90 7.24 -11.14
C ARG A 136 -8.18 6.04 -12.04
N HIS A 137 -7.28 5.05 -12.00
CA HIS A 137 -7.48 3.74 -12.64
C HIS A 137 -7.77 3.80 -14.14
N LEU A 138 -7.18 4.78 -14.85
CA LEU A 138 -7.36 4.90 -16.30
C LEU A 138 -6.84 3.66 -17.02
N TYR A 139 -5.64 3.21 -16.68
CA TYR A 139 -5.03 2.01 -17.26
C TYR A 139 -5.88 0.76 -17.00
N GLU A 140 -6.33 0.56 -15.76
CA GLU A 140 -7.17 -0.58 -15.37
C GLU A 140 -8.54 -0.54 -16.04
N SER A 141 -9.12 0.63 -16.22
CA SER A 141 -10.38 0.83 -16.91
C SER A 141 -10.27 0.44 -18.39
N GLU A 142 -9.22 0.89 -19.08
CA GLU A 142 -8.93 0.52 -20.45
C GLU A 142 -8.63 -0.98 -20.58
N MET A 143 -7.86 -1.55 -19.66
CA MET A 143 -7.58 -2.98 -19.61
C MET A 143 -8.87 -3.79 -19.39
N LYS A 144 -9.75 -3.35 -18.50
CA LYS A 144 -11.06 -3.97 -18.28
C LYS A 144 -11.90 -3.98 -19.56
N GLU A 145 -11.95 -2.84 -20.29
CA GLU A 145 -12.70 -2.75 -21.55
C GLU A 145 -12.18 -3.77 -22.59
N VAL A 146 -10.89 -3.91 -22.73
CA VAL A 146 -10.26 -4.88 -23.65
C VAL A 146 -10.51 -6.33 -23.24
N ARG A 147 -10.59 -6.62 -21.94
CA ARG A 147 -10.69 -7.99 -21.42
C ARG A 147 -12.10 -8.50 -21.22
N ARG A 148 -13.07 -7.61 -21.03
CA ARG A 148 -14.47 -8.02 -20.76
C ARG A 148 -15.13 -8.62 -21.97
N THR A 149 -16.09 -9.54 -21.78
CA THR A 149 -16.97 -10.05 -22.83
C THR A 149 -18.21 -9.15 -22.91
N HIS A 150 -18.34 -8.41 -23.99
CA HIS A 150 -19.46 -7.49 -24.21
C HIS A 150 -20.81 -8.25 -24.20
N GLY A 151 -21.81 -7.66 -23.55
CA GLY A 151 -23.17 -8.21 -23.44
C GLY A 151 -23.33 -9.39 -22.48
N ARG A 152 -22.25 -9.83 -21.81
CA ARG A 152 -22.31 -10.92 -20.85
C ARG A 152 -22.61 -10.38 -19.46
N HIS A 153 -23.58 -10.98 -18.75
CA HIS A 153 -23.90 -10.65 -17.36
C HIS A 153 -22.71 -10.92 -16.45
N GLY A 154 -22.40 -9.96 -15.56
CA GLY A 154 -21.21 -9.97 -14.69
C GLY A 154 -19.93 -9.47 -15.37
N HIS A 155 -20.00 -8.98 -16.63
CA HIS A 155 -18.89 -8.37 -17.37
C HIS A 155 -19.19 -6.92 -17.75
N GLU A 156 -20.06 -6.26 -17.02
CA GLU A 156 -20.42 -4.87 -17.25
C GLU A 156 -19.22 -3.93 -16.99
N GLN A 157 -19.12 -2.84 -17.75
CA GLN A 157 -18.05 -1.86 -17.57
C GLN A 157 -18.15 -1.13 -16.22
N ARG A 158 -19.36 -0.87 -15.76
CA ARG A 158 -19.66 -0.18 -14.51
C ARG A 158 -20.78 -0.90 -13.75
N PRO A 159 -20.91 -0.71 -12.43
CA PRO A 159 -22.06 -1.18 -11.68
C PRO A 159 -23.37 -0.67 -12.26
N ALA A 160 -24.45 -1.46 -12.13
CA ALA A 160 -25.77 -0.98 -12.48
C ALA A 160 -26.17 0.20 -11.57
N PRO A 161 -26.89 1.20 -12.09
CA PRO A 161 -27.39 2.29 -11.25
C PRO A 161 -28.21 1.74 -10.09
N GLY A 162 -27.81 2.01 -8.84
CA GLY A 162 -28.50 1.56 -7.63
C GLY A 162 -28.08 0.17 -7.12
N ALA A 163 -26.97 -0.40 -7.58
CA ALA A 163 -26.41 -1.64 -7.02
C ALA A 163 -25.61 -1.37 -5.74
#